data_8331a9a9dc6af0a024bb72274274514d
#
_entry.id   8331a9a9dc6af0a024bb72274274514d
#
_cell.length_a   1.000
_cell.length_b   1.000
_cell.length_c   1.000
_cell.angle_alpha   90.00
_cell.angle_beta   90.00
_cell.angle_gamma   90.00
#
_symmetry.space_group_name_H-M   'P 1'
#
loop_
_entity.id
_entity.type
_entity.pdbx_description
1 polymer ?
#
loop_
_entity_poly.entity_id
_entity_poly.type
_entity_poly.pdbx_seq_one_letter_code
_entity_poly.pdbx_strand_id
1 'polypeptide(L)'
;LWESELHSNGVKLNKENYSNPAMEAEFGIRFNRDLHPKEVSFEYILASIDTIHPIIEIHNLIFYGDKPYGAEHISNNAINAGVVCGLGIDKPKFGEITDLKLIYDKIIIDKWTNKIWPIDMLSAVEWFVMEQAKMNNQIKKGDLILTGAYGPPIPIVDKKLIEVNSSLFGNVSAIFK
;
A
#
# COMPACT_ATOMS: atom_id res chain seq x y z
N LEU A 1 -8.95 1.71 6.77
CA LEU A 1 -8.74 3.01 6.13
C LEU A 1 -10.07 3.71 5.98
N TRP A 2 -10.16 4.98 6.41
CA TRP A 2 -11.35 5.81 6.18
C TRP A 2 -11.30 6.40 4.76
N GLU A 3 -12.46 6.68 4.17
CA GLU A 3 -12.52 7.28 2.82
C GLU A 3 -11.75 8.62 2.75
N SER A 4 -11.76 9.40 3.83
CA SER A 4 -11.02 10.66 3.97
C SER A 4 -9.49 10.51 4.00
N GLU A 5 -8.98 9.30 4.23
CA GLU A 5 -7.56 8.95 4.27
C GLU A 5 -7.05 8.40 2.94
N LEU A 6 -7.93 8.18 1.96
CA LEU A 6 -7.54 7.80 0.60
C LEU A 6 -7.33 9.05 -0.26
N HIS A 7 -6.09 9.34 -0.57
CA HIS A 7 -5.68 10.52 -1.32
C HIS A 7 -5.32 10.19 -2.77
N SER A 8 -5.57 11.14 -3.66
CA SER A 8 -5.16 11.07 -5.05
C SER A 8 -3.68 11.43 -5.24
N ASN A 9 -3.09 10.95 -6.33
CA ASN A 9 -1.74 11.31 -6.75
C ASN A 9 -1.53 12.84 -6.78
N GLY A 10 -0.39 13.30 -6.27
CA GLY A 10 -0.03 14.71 -6.20
C GLY A 10 -0.65 15.48 -5.04
N VAL A 11 -1.24 14.79 -4.06
CA VAL A 11 -1.85 15.41 -2.88
C VAL A 11 -0.84 16.28 -2.12
N LYS A 12 -1.35 17.38 -1.56
CA LYS A 12 -0.59 18.27 -0.66
C LYS A 12 -1.09 18.07 0.76
N LEU A 13 -0.24 17.53 1.62
CA LEU A 13 -0.54 17.24 3.02
C LEU A 13 0.16 18.25 3.93
N ASN A 14 -0.53 18.68 4.99
CA ASN A 14 0.09 19.53 5.99
C ASN A 14 0.79 18.65 7.04
N LYS A 15 2.11 18.76 7.14
CA LYS A 15 2.91 17.99 8.10
C LYS A 15 2.48 18.22 9.56
N GLU A 16 1.98 19.41 9.88
CA GLU A 16 1.51 19.75 11.23
C GLU A 16 0.30 18.92 11.69
N ASN A 17 -0.41 18.27 10.76
CA ASN A 17 -1.50 17.35 11.09
C ASN A 17 -1.01 15.98 11.60
N TYR A 18 0.30 15.74 11.59
CA TYR A 18 0.91 14.47 11.98
C TYR A 18 1.92 14.69 13.11
N SER A 19 1.91 13.79 14.10
CA SER A 19 2.86 13.83 15.23
C SER A 19 4.25 13.33 14.81
N ASN A 20 4.33 12.11 14.31
CA ASN A 20 5.55 11.49 13.82
C ASN A 20 5.26 10.78 12.48
N PRO A 21 5.16 11.55 11.38
CA PRO A 21 4.84 10.96 10.09
C PRO A 21 6.00 10.14 9.55
N ALA A 22 5.64 9.01 8.95
CA ALA A 22 6.55 8.19 8.16
C ALA A 22 5.86 7.73 6.88
N MET A 23 6.62 7.17 5.95
CA MET A 23 6.13 6.70 4.66
C MET A 23 6.67 5.32 4.32
N GLU A 24 5.88 4.56 3.59
CA GLU A 24 6.28 3.29 2.98
C GLU A 24 5.89 3.25 1.51
N ALA A 25 6.67 2.51 0.73
CA ALA A 25 6.36 2.24 -0.66
C ALA A 25 5.72 0.86 -0.79
N GLU A 26 4.56 0.81 -1.43
CA GLU A 26 3.78 -0.41 -1.60
C GLU A 26 3.13 -0.49 -2.97
N PHE A 27 2.44 -1.60 -3.21
CA PHE A 27 1.41 -1.70 -4.24
C PHE A 27 0.03 -1.82 -3.60
N GLY A 28 -0.99 -1.39 -4.34
CA GLY A 28 -2.38 -1.57 -3.99
C GLY A 28 -3.10 -2.36 -5.08
N ILE A 29 -3.92 -3.31 -4.68
CA ILE A 29 -4.68 -4.18 -5.58
C ILE A 29 -6.16 -3.84 -5.47
N ARG A 30 -6.82 -3.51 -6.59
CA ARG A 30 -8.27 -3.39 -6.68
C ARG A 30 -8.89 -4.61 -7.34
N PHE A 31 -10.10 -4.94 -6.92
CA PHE A 31 -10.83 -6.10 -7.42
C PHE A 31 -12.00 -5.70 -8.33
N ASN A 32 -12.22 -6.46 -9.39
CA ASN A 32 -13.31 -6.26 -10.37
C ASN A 32 -14.62 -6.94 -9.96
N ARG A 33 -14.60 -7.74 -8.91
CA ARG A 33 -15.76 -8.48 -8.36
C ARG A 33 -15.61 -8.70 -6.87
N ASP A 34 -16.72 -9.07 -6.22
CA ASP A 34 -16.71 -9.58 -4.86
C ASP A 34 -15.98 -10.93 -4.81
N LEU A 35 -15.14 -11.14 -3.80
CA LEU A 35 -14.48 -12.43 -3.57
C LEU A 35 -15.34 -13.28 -2.64
N HIS A 36 -15.79 -14.43 -3.16
CA HIS A 36 -16.65 -15.30 -2.37
C HIS A 36 -15.81 -16.14 -1.38
N PRO A 37 -16.08 -16.10 -0.06
CA PRO A 37 -15.23 -16.74 0.95
C PRO A 37 -14.98 -18.25 0.76
N LYS A 38 -15.90 -18.96 0.09
CA LYS A 38 -15.80 -20.40 -0.16
C LYS A 38 -14.99 -20.78 -1.40
N GLU A 39 -14.61 -19.82 -2.22
CA GLU A 39 -13.99 -20.06 -3.53
C GLU A 39 -12.57 -19.47 -3.63
N VAL A 40 -11.98 -19.08 -2.48
CA VAL A 40 -10.68 -18.40 -2.46
C VAL A 40 -9.56 -19.37 -2.83
N SER A 41 -8.90 -19.10 -3.96
CA SER A 41 -7.64 -19.69 -4.37
C SER A 41 -6.76 -18.60 -4.98
N PHE A 42 -5.47 -18.87 -5.13
CA PHE A 42 -4.54 -17.93 -5.79
C PHE A 42 -5.03 -17.53 -7.19
N GLU A 43 -5.46 -18.52 -8.00
CA GLU A 43 -5.94 -18.30 -9.35
C GLU A 43 -7.23 -17.48 -9.37
N TYR A 44 -8.13 -17.72 -8.41
CA TYR A 44 -9.36 -16.94 -8.28
C TYR A 44 -9.07 -15.48 -7.90
N ILE A 45 -8.16 -15.26 -6.93
CA ILE A 45 -7.70 -13.92 -6.54
C ILE A 45 -7.09 -13.21 -7.75
N LEU A 46 -6.13 -13.85 -8.42
CA LEU A 46 -5.46 -13.31 -9.61
C LEU A 46 -6.45 -12.96 -10.73
N ALA A 47 -7.44 -13.82 -10.98
CA ALA A 47 -8.48 -13.57 -11.99
C ALA A 47 -9.40 -12.41 -11.62
N SER A 48 -9.54 -12.13 -10.33
CA SER A 48 -10.43 -11.09 -9.79
C SER A 48 -9.78 -9.71 -9.68
N ILE A 49 -8.48 -9.59 -9.94
CA ILE A 49 -7.79 -8.30 -9.94
C ILE A 49 -8.27 -7.45 -11.11
N ASP A 50 -8.60 -6.21 -10.80
CA ASP A 50 -8.92 -5.15 -11.77
C ASP A 50 -7.66 -4.38 -12.14
N THR A 51 -7.12 -3.61 -11.19
CA THR A 51 -5.97 -2.73 -11.39
C THR A 51 -4.97 -2.84 -10.25
N ILE A 52 -3.70 -2.55 -10.57
CA ILE A 52 -2.60 -2.45 -9.62
C ILE A 52 -2.12 -1.00 -9.59
N HIS A 53 -1.89 -0.48 -8.40
CA HIS A 53 -1.53 0.91 -8.15
C HIS A 53 -0.20 1.00 -7.42
N PRO A 54 0.72 1.91 -7.78
CA PRO A 54 1.79 2.30 -6.88
C PRO A 54 1.20 3.11 -5.73
N ILE A 55 1.68 2.87 -4.51
CA ILE A 55 1.13 3.42 -3.28
C ILE A 55 2.23 4.09 -2.46
N ILE A 56 1.89 5.23 -1.85
CA ILE A 56 2.58 5.75 -0.67
C ILE A 56 1.65 5.52 0.51
N GLU A 57 2.02 4.63 1.43
CA GLU A 57 1.36 4.53 2.72
C GLU A 57 1.96 5.56 3.66
N ILE A 58 1.09 6.27 4.40
CA ILE A 58 1.47 7.28 5.37
C ILE A 58 1.16 6.75 6.76
N HIS A 59 2.16 6.71 7.59
CA HIS A 59 2.04 6.37 9.01
C HIS A 59 2.07 7.62 9.87
N ASN A 60 1.47 7.55 11.05
CA ASN A 60 1.57 8.58 12.08
C ASN A 60 1.71 7.92 13.46
N LEU A 61 2.93 7.84 13.96
CA LEU A 61 3.19 7.28 15.29
C LEU A 61 2.81 8.30 16.36
N ILE A 62 1.65 8.08 16.98
CA ILE A 62 1.08 8.97 18.01
C ILE A 62 1.39 8.52 19.45
N PHE A 63 2.04 7.39 19.63
CA PHE A 63 2.39 6.86 20.95
C PHE A 63 3.64 7.51 21.51
N TYR A 64 3.65 7.74 22.81
CA TYR A 64 4.82 8.16 23.57
C TYR A 64 5.52 6.95 24.19
N GLY A 65 6.85 6.92 24.14
CA GLY A 65 7.64 5.81 24.69
C GLY A 65 7.93 4.72 23.68
N ASP A 66 7.78 3.47 24.09
CA ASP A 66 8.06 2.31 23.24
C ASP A 66 7.09 2.20 22.06
N LYS A 67 7.54 1.54 20.99
CA LYS A 67 6.68 1.30 19.83
C LYS A 67 5.46 0.47 20.24
N PRO A 68 4.26 0.81 19.73
CA PRO A 68 3.06 0.06 20.02
C PRO A 68 3.20 -1.39 19.57
N TYR A 69 2.67 -2.32 20.35
CA TYR A 69 2.72 -3.74 20.06
C TYR A 69 1.35 -4.42 20.28
N GLY A 70 1.07 -5.45 19.49
CA GLY A 70 -0.15 -6.24 19.65
C GLY A 70 -1.42 -5.41 19.55
N ALA A 71 -2.26 -5.43 20.61
CA ALA A 71 -3.56 -4.76 20.63
C ALA A 71 -3.47 -3.24 20.46
N GLU A 72 -2.43 -2.60 20.97
CA GLU A 72 -2.21 -1.15 20.79
C GLU A 72 -2.00 -0.80 19.33
N HIS A 73 -1.19 -1.59 18.64
CA HIS A 73 -0.93 -1.42 17.21
C HIS A 73 -2.21 -1.60 16.38
N ILE A 74 -2.99 -2.63 16.68
CA ILE A 74 -4.27 -2.91 16.02
C ILE A 74 -5.28 -1.80 16.29
N SER A 75 -5.39 -1.34 17.55
CA SER A 75 -6.37 -0.31 17.95
C SER A 75 -6.11 1.04 17.28
N ASN A 76 -4.86 1.31 16.91
CA ASN A 76 -4.46 2.51 16.15
C ASN A 76 -4.31 2.24 14.64
N ASN A 77 -5.10 1.32 14.10
CA ASN A 77 -5.12 1.00 12.66
C ASN A 77 -3.72 0.72 12.09
N ALA A 78 -2.87 0.02 12.84
CA ALA A 78 -1.46 -0.24 12.53
C ALA A 78 -0.64 1.04 12.25
N ILE A 79 -0.97 2.13 12.96
CA ILE A 79 -0.42 3.49 12.77
C ILE A 79 -0.66 4.10 11.37
N ASN A 80 -1.46 3.46 10.53
CA ASN A 80 -1.86 4.01 9.23
C ASN A 80 -2.60 5.34 9.44
N ALA A 81 -2.23 6.35 8.66
CA ALA A 81 -2.79 7.69 8.69
C ALA A 81 -3.14 8.22 7.29
N GLY A 82 -3.09 7.35 6.30
CA GLY A 82 -3.52 7.65 4.96
C GLY A 82 -2.76 6.88 3.88
N VAL A 83 -3.35 6.87 2.71
CA VAL A 83 -2.81 6.22 1.52
C VAL A 83 -2.89 7.17 0.34
N VAL A 84 -1.79 7.40 -0.36
CA VAL A 84 -1.78 8.10 -1.63
C VAL A 84 -1.73 7.08 -2.75
N CYS A 85 -2.77 7.07 -3.56
CA CYS A 85 -2.95 6.07 -4.61
C CYS A 85 -2.58 6.67 -5.98
N GLY A 86 -1.67 6.00 -6.68
CA GLY A 86 -1.32 6.30 -8.06
C GLY A 86 -2.38 5.83 -9.05
N LEU A 87 -2.15 6.10 -10.32
CA LEU A 87 -3.03 5.62 -11.39
C LEU A 87 -2.98 4.10 -11.46
N GLY A 88 -4.14 3.45 -11.57
CA GLY A 88 -4.25 2.01 -11.74
C GLY A 88 -3.81 1.58 -13.14
N ILE A 89 -3.08 0.49 -13.18
CA ILE A 89 -2.62 -0.18 -14.39
C ILE A 89 -3.24 -1.57 -14.44
N ASP A 90 -3.63 -2.01 -15.62
CA ASP A 90 -4.13 -3.36 -15.86
C ASP A 90 -3.10 -4.44 -15.47
N LYS A 91 -3.58 -5.62 -15.13
CA LYS A 91 -2.72 -6.76 -14.81
C LYS A 91 -1.67 -7.02 -15.88
N PRO A 92 -0.38 -7.08 -15.52
CA PRO A 92 0.67 -7.52 -16.44
C PRO A 92 0.55 -9.02 -16.75
N LYS A 93 1.35 -9.49 -17.69
CA LYS A 93 1.49 -10.92 -17.94
C LYS A 93 2.21 -11.59 -16.78
N PHE A 94 1.87 -12.84 -16.52
CA PHE A 94 2.55 -13.63 -15.49
C PHE A 94 4.05 -13.71 -15.76
N GLY A 95 4.86 -13.48 -14.73
CA GLY A 95 6.32 -13.53 -14.80
C GLY A 95 6.99 -12.23 -15.22
N GLU A 96 6.23 -11.15 -15.49
CA GLU A 96 6.84 -9.83 -15.72
C GLU A 96 7.55 -9.31 -14.47
N ILE A 97 8.66 -8.63 -14.70
CA ILE A 97 9.54 -8.14 -13.63
C ILE A 97 9.37 -6.64 -13.48
N THR A 98 9.26 -6.19 -12.25
CA THR A 98 9.22 -4.77 -11.90
C THR A 98 10.26 -4.41 -10.85
N ASP A 99 10.47 -3.12 -10.68
CA ASP A 99 11.12 -2.52 -9.51
C ASP A 99 10.13 -1.62 -8.77
N LEU A 100 10.50 -1.25 -7.55
CA LEU A 100 9.85 -0.22 -6.77
C LEU A 100 10.93 0.66 -6.17
N LYS A 101 10.77 1.98 -6.24
CA LYS A 101 11.69 2.98 -5.69
C LYS A 101 10.92 3.94 -4.81
N LEU A 102 11.45 4.20 -3.64
CA LEU A 102 11.00 5.28 -2.77
C LEU A 102 11.97 6.45 -2.92
N ILE A 103 11.44 7.60 -3.28
CA ILE A 103 12.21 8.80 -3.59
C ILE A 103 11.75 9.91 -2.65
N TYR A 104 12.68 10.56 -2.00
CA TYR A 104 12.44 11.68 -1.11
C TYR A 104 13.28 12.87 -1.56
N ASP A 105 12.60 13.95 -1.97
CA ASP A 105 13.22 15.18 -2.49
C ASP A 105 14.24 14.90 -3.61
N LYS A 106 13.84 14.08 -4.60
CA LYS A 106 14.64 13.65 -5.76
C LYS A 106 15.79 12.67 -5.45
N ILE A 107 15.95 12.24 -4.21
CA ILE A 107 16.95 11.26 -3.80
C ILE A 107 16.26 9.91 -3.64
N ILE A 108 16.77 8.89 -4.30
CA ILE A 108 16.32 7.50 -4.07
C ILE A 108 16.82 7.10 -2.69
N ILE A 109 15.90 6.89 -1.75
CA ILE A 109 16.20 6.50 -0.37
C ILE A 109 16.05 5.01 -0.14
N ASP A 110 15.25 4.35 -0.97
CA ASP A 110 15.17 2.88 -0.97
C ASP A 110 14.78 2.36 -2.36
N LYS A 111 15.16 1.10 -2.66
CA LYS A 111 14.92 0.47 -3.94
C LYS A 111 14.85 -1.05 -3.81
N TRP A 112 13.78 -1.61 -4.35
CA TRP A 112 13.57 -3.06 -4.46
C TRP A 112 13.49 -3.44 -5.94
N THR A 113 14.32 -4.38 -6.36
CA THR A 113 14.47 -4.79 -7.76
C THR A 113 14.08 -6.24 -7.98
N ASN A 114 13.86 -6.60 -9.25
CA ASN A 114 13.59 -7.97 -9.68
C ASN A 114 12.36 -8.59 -9.00
N LYS A 115 11.32 -7.80 -8.72
CA LYS A 115 10.06 -8.29 -8.18
C LYS A 115 9.24 -8.92 -9.32
N ILE A 116 8.85 -10.17 -9.13
CA ILE A 116 8.16 -10.95 -10.15
C ILE A 116 6.65 -10.89 -9.91
N TRP A 117 5.93 -10.37 -10.90
CA TRP A 117 4.48 -10.39 -10.90
C TRP A 117 3.95 -11.79 -11.27
N PRO A 118 2.93 -12.34 -10.59
CA PRO A 118 2.29 -11.83 -9.36
C PRO A 118 2.93 -12.37 -8.06
N ILE A 119 3.93 -13.21 -8.14
CA ILE A 119 4.44 -14.06 -7.04
C ILE A 119 4.90 -13.20 -5.85
N ASP A 120 5.73 -12.19 -6.11
CA ASP A 120 6.32 -11.36 -5.05
C ASP A 120 5.37 -10.30 -4.49
N MET A 121 4.16 -10.18 -5.06
CA MET A 121 3.21 -9.13 -4.67
C MET A 121 1.94 -9.68 -4.06
N LEU A 122 1.48 -10.84 -4.48
CA LEU A 122 0.18 -11.35 -4.07
C LEU A 122 0.22 -12.29 -2.85
N SER A 123 1.38 -12.67 -2.34
CA SER A 123 1.45 -13.59 -1.21
C SER A 123 0.77 -13.04 0.06
N ALA A 124 1.00 -11.77 0.38
CA ALA A 124 0.35 -11.12 1.52
C ALA A 124 -1.15 -10.88 1.26
N VAL A 125 -1.52 -10.53 0.03
CA VAL A 125 -2.90 -10.34 -0.39
C VAL A 125 -3.67 -11.66 -0.30
N GLU A 126 -3.09 -12.76 -0.80
CA GLU A 126 -3.67 -14.09 -0.70
C GLU A 126 -3.91 -14.48 0.76
N TRP A 127 -2.88 -14.35 1.60
CA TRP A 127 -3.02 -14.61 3.03
C TRP A 127 -4.15 -13.78 3.66
N PHE A 128 -4.18 -12.47 3.39
CA PHE A 128 -5.21 -11.58 3.93
C PHE A 128 -6.61 -11.98 3.50
N VAL A 129 -6.81 -12.25 2.21
CA VAL A 129 -8.11 -12.66 1.66
C VAL A 129 -8.56 -13.98 2.29
N MET A 130 -7.65 -14.93 2.47
CA MET A 130 -7.95 -16.22 3.13
C MET A 130 -8.33 -16.02 4.61
N GLU A 131 -7.63 -15.14 5.34
CA GLU A 131 -7.98 -14.84 6.74
C GLU A 131 -9.35 -14.15 6.85
N GLN A 132 -9.66 -13.19 5.96
CA GLN A 132 -10.99 -12.59 5.90
C GLN A 132 -12.08 -13.63 5.62
N ALA A 133 -11.82 -14.55 4.70
CA ALA A 133 -12.74 -15.65 4.39
C ALA A 133 -13.02 -16.56 5.60
N LYS A 134 -12.00 -16.89 6.41
CA LYS A 134 -12.17 -17.68 7.66
C LYS A 134 -13.08 -16.96 8.68
N MET A 135 -13.03 -15.65 8.71
CA MET A 135 -13.89 -14.80 9.55
C MET A 135 -15.27 -14.53 8.91
N ASN A 136 -15.56 -15.16 7.78
CA ASN A 136 -16.76 -14.92 6.97
C ASN A 136 -16.91 -13.45 6.50
N ASN A 137 -15.81 -12.73 6.41
CA ASN A 137 -15.75 -11.41 5.80
C ASN A 137 -15.55 -11.55 4.29
N GLN A 138 -16.13 -10.64 3.54
CA GLN A 138 -16.06 -10.63 2.09
C GLN A 138 -15.31 -9.40 1.60
N ILE A 139 -14.32 -9.62 0.74
CA ILE A 139 -13.70 -8.54 -0.03
C ILE A 139 -14.66 -8.15 -1.14
N LYS A 140 -14.94 -6.88 -1.28
CA LYS A 140 -15.90 -6.34 -2.24
C LYS A 140 -15.24 -5.84 -3.51
N LYS A 141 -16.01 -5.82 -4.58
CA LYS A 141 -15.61 -5.13 -5.80
C LYS A 141 -15.22 -3.68 -5.49
N GLY A 142 -14.05 -3.27 -5.97
CA GLY A 142 -13.51 -1.92 -5.77
C GLY A 142 -12.71 -1.73 -4.49
N ASP A 143 -12.72 -2.69 -3.56
CA ASP A 143 -11.83 -2.63 -2.39
C ASP A 143 -10.38 -2.54 -2.84
N LEU A 144 -9.60 -1.72 -2.12
CA LEU A 144 -8.16 -1.55 -2.30
C LEU A 144 -7.44 -2.28 -1.16
N ILE A 145 -6.67 -3.31 -1.49
CA ILE A 145 -5.83 -4.04 -0.54
C ILE A 145 -4.38 -3.67 -0.79
N LEU A 146 -3.68 -3.24 0.26
CA LEU A 146 -2.24 -3.00 0.21
C LEU A 146 -1.48 -4.32 0.29
N THR A 147 -0.37 -4.41 -0.45
CA THR A 147 0.42 -5.65 -0.55
C THR A 147 1.38 -5.87 0.61
N GLY A 148 1.55 -4.88 1.47
CA GLY A 148 2.59 -4.82 2.49
C GLY A 148 3.87 -4.17 1.97
N ALA A 149 4.52 -3.39 2.81
CA ALA A 149 5.74 -2.68 2.48
C ALA A 149 6.93 -3.62 2.28
N TYR A 150 7.84 -3.22 1.39
CA TYR A 150 9.08 -3.96 1.14
C TYR A 150 10.22 -3.58 2.09
N GLY A 151 10.06 -2.53 2.88
CA GLY A 151 11.04 -2.04 3.85
C GLY A 151 10.38 -1.35 5.04
N PRO A 152 11.18 -0.92 6.01
CA PRO A 152 10.65 -0.26 7.20
C PRO A 152 10.12 1.15 6.87
N PRO A 153 9.21 1.69 7.70
CA PRO A 153 8.74 3.06 7.57
C PRO A 153 9.90 4.07 7.62
N ILE A 154 9.94 4.98 6.65
CA ILE A 154 10.94 6.05 6.58
C ILE A 154 10.35 7.34 7.13
N PRO A 155 10.94 7.96 8.17
CA PRO A 155 10.44 9.20 8.75
C PRO A 155 10.37 10.37 7.76
N ILE A 156 9.27 11.12 7.80
CA ILE A 156 9.09 12.36 7.03
C ILE A 156 9.53 13.53 7.94
N VAL A 157 10.80 13.92 7.82
CA VAL A 157 11.40 14.94 8.72
C VAL A 157 11.14 16.37 8.25
N ASP A 158 11.09 16.60 6.93
CA ASP A 158 10.95 17.91 6.32
C ASP A 158 9.72 18.04 5.43
N LYS A 159 9.43 19.27 5.01
CA LYS A 159 8.41 19.57 4.00
C LYS A 159 8.98 19.27 2.63
N LYS A 160 8.66 18.13 2.03
CA LYS A 160 9.33 17.60 0.85
C LYS A 160 8.36 16.87 -0.09
N LEU A 161 8.83 16.66 -1.30
CA LEU A 161 8.21 15.78 -2.27
C LEU A 161 8.58 14.33 -1.97
N ILE A 162 7.57 13.47 -1.90
CA ILE A 162 7.70 12.02 -1.82
C ILE A 162 7.19 11.42 -3.11
N GLU A 163 7.91 10.47 -3.68
CA GLU A 163 7.50 9.74 -4.87
C GLU A 163 7.75 8.24 -4.70
N VAL A 164 6.82 7.44 -5.18
CA VAL A 164 7.01 6.00 -5.35
C VAL A 164 6.91 5.70 -6.84
N ASN A 165 7.94 5.10 -7.39
CA ASN A 165 8.06 4.80 -8.82
C ASN A 165 8.27 3.31 -9.04
N SER A 166 7.48 2.74 -9.94
CA SER A 166 7.64 1.38 -10.44
C SER A 166 7.79 1.39 -11.95
N SER A 167 8.68 0.56 -12.47
CA SER A 167 8.89 0.45 -13.92
C SER A 167 7.67 -0.13 -14.65
N LEU A 168 6.88 -0.96 -13.98
CA LEU A 168 5.73 -1.63 -14.57
C LEU A 168 4.40 -0.95 -14.23
N PHE A 169 4.27 -0.40 -13.02
CA PHE A 169 3.00 0.10 -12.49
C PHE A 169 2.92 1.63 -12.40
N GLY A 170 3.92 2.34 -12.93
CA GLY A 170 3.91 3.81 -12.96
C GLY A 170 4.35 4.45 -11.65
N ASN A 171 3.82 5.64 -11.37
CA ASN A 171 4.28 6.45 -10.25
C ASN A 171 3.13 7.08 -9.45
N VAL A 172 3.46 7.46 -8.23
CA VAL A 172 2.61 8.24 -7.32
C VAL A 172 3.46 9.23 -6.55
N SER A 173 2.90 10.37 -6.20
CA SER A 173 3.59 11.43 -5.45
C SER A 173 2.70 12.06 -4.39
N ALA A 174 3.34 12.59 -3.34
CA ALA A 174 2.74 13.44 -2.32
C ALA A 174 3.69 14.57 -1.96
N ILE A 175 3.15 15.71 -1.56
CA ILE A 175 3.94 16.87 -1.09
C ILE A 175 3.56 17.15 0.36
N PHE A 176 4.50 17.04 1.27
CA PHE A 176 4.36 17.53 2.63
C PHE A 176 4.77 19.00 2.71
N LYS A 177 3.89 19.83 3.31
CA LYS A 177 4.08 21.27 3.49
C LYS A 177 4.30 21.61 4.95
#